data_0f7f6ddce991212ad24ca0a8f6ceed4e
#
_entry.id   0f7f6ddce991212ad24ca0a8f6ceed4e
#
_cell.length_a   1.000
_cell.length_b   1.000
_cell.length_c   1.000
_cell.angle_alpha   90.00
_cell.angle_beta   90.00
_cell.angle_gamma   90.00
#
_symmetry.space_group_name_H-M   'P 1'
#
loop_
_entity.id
_entity.type
_entity.pdbx_description
1 polymer ?
#
loop_
_entity_poly.entity_id
_entity_poly.type
_entity_poly.pdbx_seq_one_letter_code
_entity_poly.pdbx_strand_id
1 'polypeptide(L)'
;MRRKSKSSGRWLSKHEQDEYVLRARKDGYRSRASYKLLEMDQKFELFRPGAVVVDLGASPGGWMQIAAKECGPEGFVVGLDILDLRPIAGTSF
;
A
#
# COMPACT_ATOMS: atom_id res chain seq x y z
N MET A 1 5.93 -22.19 -21.58
CA MET A 1 6.54 -21.15 -20.74
C MET A 1 6.50 -19.81 -21.48
N ARG A 2 5.89 -18.83 -20.86
CA ARG A 2 5.71 -17.53 -21.51
C ARG A 2 7.01 -16.73 -21.47
N ARG A 3 7.47 -16.26 -22.62
CA ARG A 3 8.68 -15.46 -22.73
C ARG A 3 8.40 -14.03 -22.22
N LYS A 4 9.22 -13.54 -21.29
CA LYS A 4 9.13 -12.15 -20.85
C LYS A 4 9.63 -11.22 -21.95
N SER A 5 8.94 -10.12 -22.19
CA SER A 5 9.41 -9.10 -23.11
C SER A 5 10.62 -8.36 -22.50
N LYS A 6 11.45 -7.72 -23.35
CA LYS A 6 12.59 -6.90 -22.91
C LYS A 6 12.15 -5.76 -21.99
N SER A 7 10.99 -5.13 -22.26
CA SER A 7 10.45 -4.06 -21.43
C SER A 7 10.02 -4.55 -20.05
N SER A 8 9.43 -5.74 -19.94
CA SER A 8 9.08 -6.36 -18.66
C SER A 8 10.30 -6.67 -17.83
N GLY A 9 11.39 -7.20 -18.45
CA GLY A 9 12.64 -7.46 -17.76
C GLY A 9 13.30 -6.19 -17.23
N ARG A 10 13.30 -5.12 -18.01
CA ARG A 10 13.85 -3.82 -17.60
C ARG A 10 13.04 -3.20 -16.46
N TRP A 11 11.73 -3.30 -16.52
CA TRP A 11 10.86 -2.79 -15.45
C TRP A 11 11.13 -3.54 -14.14
N LEU A 12 11.19 -4.86 -14.17
CA LEU A 12 11.46 -5.68 -12.99
C LEU A 12 12.81 -5.34 -12.37
N SER A 13 13.86 -5.18 -13.21
CA SER A 13 15.20 -4.83 -12.74
C SER A 13 15.21 -3.46 -12.06
N LYS A 14 14.56 -2.46 -12.67
CA LYS A 14 14.44 -1.12 -12.08
C LYS A 14 13.65 -1.15 -10.78
N HIS A 15 12.55 -1.92 -10.74
CA HIS A 15 11.72 -2.05 -9.55
C HIS A 15 12.51 -2.65 -8.39
N GLU A 16 13.26 -3.73 -8.64
CA GLU A 16 14.08 -4.39 -7.63
C GLU A 16 15.21 -3.49 -7.10
N GLN A 17 15.73 -2.57 -7.93
CA GLN A 17 16.80 -1.65 -7.57
C GLN A 17 16.28 -0.32 -7.01
N ASP A 18 14.98 -0.07 -7.08
CA ASP A 18 14.37 1.16 -6.57
C ASP A 18 14.56 1.22 -5.05
N GLU A 19 15.17 2.30 -4.57
CA GLU A 19 15.44 2.48 -3.14
C GLU A 19 14.16 2.52 -2.29
N TYR A 20 13.05 3.01 -2.85
CA TYR A 20 11.76 3.02 -2.14
C TYR A 20 11.16 1.62 -2.02
N VAL A 21 11.38 0.76 -3.02
CA VAL A 21 10.97 -0.65 -2.94
C VAL A 21 11.76 -1.37 -1.86
N LEU A 22 13.08 -1.20 -1.83
CA LEU A 22 13.95 -1.80 -0.81
C LEU A 22 13.59 -1.27 0.58
N ARG A 23 13.37 0.02 0.70
CA ARG A 23 12.97 0.66 1.96
C ARG A 23 11.60 0.17 2.42
N ALA A 24 10.63 0.00 1.51
CA ALA A 24 9.31 -0.51 1.84
C ALA A 24 9.39 -1.94 2.41
N ARG A 25 10.21 -2.80 1.81
CA ARG A 25 10.45 -4.16 2.32
C ARG A 25 11.04 -4.13 3.73
N LYS A 26 12.03 -3.27 3.96
CA LYS A 26 12.67 -3.11 5.26
C LYS A 26 11.68 -2.61 6.31
N ASP A 27 10.84 -1.65 5.96
CA ASP A 27 9.88 -1.03 6.87
C ASP A 27 8.59 -1.86 7.03
N GLY A 28 8.45 -2.96 6.28
CA GLY A 28 7.29 -3.85 6.36
C GLY A 28 6.08 -3.39 5.55
N TYR A 29 6.25 -2.43 4.66
CA TYR A 29 5.17 -2.00 3.76
C TYR A 29 5.06 -2.89 2.53
N ARG A 30 3.84 -3.14 2.09
CA ARG A 30 3.55 -3.97 0.91
C ARG A 30 3.86 -3.27 -0.41
N SER A 31 4.01 -1.96 -0.40
CA SER A 31 4.23 -1.15 -1.59
C SER A 31 5.00 0.12 -1.26
N ARG A 32 5.83 0.57 -2.19
CA ARG A 32 6.48 1.88 -2.11
C ARG A 32 5.46 3.03 -2.11
N ALA A 33 4.27 2.78 -2.62
CA ALA A 33 3.19 3.76 -2.63
C ALA A 33 2.78 4.20 -1.21
N SER A 34 3.10 3.43 -0.18
CA SER A 34 2.86 3.80 1.20
C SER A 34 3.54 5.12 1.59
N TYR A 35 4.73 5.38 1.06
CA TYR A 35 5.46 6.62 1.37
C TYR A 35 4.77 7.85 0.79
N LYS A 36 4.18 7.72 -0.39
CA LYS A 36 3.40 8.80 -0.99
C LYS A 36 2.20 9.17 -0.11
N LEU A 37 1.51 8.17 0.38
CA LEU A 37 0.36 8.39 1.26
C LEU A 37 0.79 8.99 2.61
N LEU A 38 1.89 8.54 3.18
CA LEU A 38 2.45 9.13 4.40
C LEU A 38 2.76 10.63 4.21
N GLU A 39 3.38 10.97 3.08
CA GLU A 39 3.68 12.35 2.72
C GLU A 39 2.41 13.20 2.61
N MET A 40 1.40 12.67 1.93
CA MET A 40 0.11 13.34 1.77
C MET A 40 -0.58 13.51 3.12
N ASP A 41 -0.54 12.52 3.97
CA ASP A 41 -1.15 12.60 5.30
C ASP A 41 -0.46 13.65 6.18
N GLN A 42 0.87 13.71 6.14
CA GLN A 42 1.63 14.74 6.84
C GLN A 42 1.25 16.14 6.41
N LYS A 43 1.00 16.33 5.13
CA LYS A 43 0.69 17.64 4.54
C LYS A 43 -0.77 18.04 4.71
N PHE A 44 -1.69 17.09 4.54
CA PHE A 44 -3.13 17.37 4.46
C PHE A 44 -3.94 16.83 5.63
N GLU A 45 -3.31 16.10 6.53
CA GLU A 45 -4.00 15.47 7.67
C GLU A 45 -5.23 14.66 7.24
N LEU A 46 -5.00 13.71 6.31
CA LEU A 46 -6.05 12.91 5.70
C LEU A 46 -6.74 11.97 6.68
N PHE A 47 -5.97 11.39 7.58
CA PHE A 47 -6.47 10.37 8.51
C PHE A 47 -6.55 10.92 9.92
N ARG A 48 -7.59 10.50 10.63
CA ARG A 48 -7.81 10.82 12.04
C ARG A 48 -8.14 9.55 12.81
N PRO A 49 -7.81 9.47 14.10
CA PRO A 49 -8.27 8.35 14.91
C PRO A 49 -9.78 8.20 14.80
N GLY A 50 -10.24 6.97 14.58
CA GLY A 50 -11.65 6.66 14.42
C GLY A 50 -12.25 6.91 13.04
N ALA A 51 -11.46 7.37 12.07
CA ALA A 51 -11.96 7.65 10.73
C ALA A 51 -12.38 6.39 9.97
N VAL A 52 -13.27 6.57 9.01
CA VAL A 52 -13.69 5.53 8.06
C VAL A 52 -13.03 5.79 6.72
N VAL A 53 -12.33 4.79 6.20
CA VAL A 53 -11.59 4.90 4.94
C VAL A 53 -11.98 3.79 3.99
N VAL A 54 -12.23 4.15 2.74
CA VAL A 54 -12.46 3.20 1.64
C VAL A 54 -11.31 3.35 0.66
N ASP A 55 -10.58 2.27 0.42
CA ASP A 55 -9.45 2.22 -0.51
C ASP A 55 -9.87 1.49 -1.78
N LEU A 56 -10.06 2.24 -2.87
CA LEU A 56 -10.42 1.69 -4.17
C LEU A 56 -9.14 1.33 -4.92
N GLY A 57 -9.02 0.08 -5.36
CA GLY A 57 -7.78 -0.44 -5.94
C GLY A 57 -6.76 -0.77 -4.86
N ALA A 58 -7.19 -1.42 -3.80
CA ALA A 58 -6.41 -1.57 -2.57
C ALA A 58 -5.17 -2.48 -2.67
N SER A 59 -5.19 -3.48 -3.56
CA SER A 59 -4.08 -4.44 -3.68
C SER A 59 -2.77 -3.74 -4.09
N PRO A 60 -1.62 -4.08 -3.52
CA PRO A 60 -1.34 -5.13 -2.53
C PRO A 60 -1.62 -4.75 -1.07
N GLY A 61 -2.06 -3.55 -0.76
CA GLY A 61 -2.48 -3.15 0.57
C GLY A 61 -1.59 -2.14 1.28
N GLY A 62 -0.64 -1.53 0.58
CA GLY A 62 0.28 -0.56 1.17
C GLY A 62 -0.43 0.66 1.76
N TRP A 63 -1.47 1.16 1.08
CA TRP A 63 -2.26 2.28 1.57
C TRP A 63 -3.17 1.88 2.73
N MET A 64 -3.74 0.66 2.67
CA MET A 64 -4.55 0.15 3.79
C MET A 64 -3.74 0.00 5.07
N GLN A 65 -2.46 -0.38 4.96
CA GLN A 65 -1.55 -0.46 6.11
C GLN A 65 -1.42 0.89 6.81
N ILE A 66 -1.22 1.95 6.03
CA ILE A 66 -1.10 3.32 6.56
C ILE A 66 -2.43 3.77 7.17
N ALA A 67 -3.53 3.59 6.44
CA ALA A 67 -4.86 3.99 6.91
C ALA A 67 -5.23 3.29 8.23
N ALA A 68 -4.98 1.99 8.34
CA ALA A 68 -5.28 1.22 9.56
C ALA A 68 -4.48 1.74 10.76
N LYS A 69 -3.22 2.06 10.55
CA LYS A 69 -2.35 2.59 11.60
C LYS A 69 -2.82 3.97 12.08
N GLU A 70 -3.12 4.86 11.14
CA GLU A 70 -3.47 6.25 11.46
C GLU A 70 -4.91 6.38 11.99
N CYS A 71 -5.84 5.54 11.54
CA CYS A 71 -7.22 5.56 12.03
C CYS A 71 -7.36 4.84 13.38
N GLY A 72 -6.45 3.96 13.72
CA GLY A 72 -6.44 3.25 14.98
C GLY A 72 -7.56 2.22 15.13
N PRO A 73 -7.67 1.60 16.33
CA PRO A 73 -8.60 0.47 16.55
C PRO A 73 -10.08 0.84 16.46
N GLU A 74 -10.43 2.11 16.62
CA GLU A 74 -11.81 2.60 16.49
C GLU A 74 -12.15 3.05 15.06
N GLY A 75 -11.16 3.07 14.18
CA GLY A 75 -11.36 3.37 12.77
C GLY A 75 -11.89 2.16 12.01
N PHE A 76 -12.33 2.40 10.79
CA PHE A 76 -12.79 1.36 9.89
C PHE A 76 -12.13 1.57 8.53
N VAL A 77 -11.35 0.59 8.08
CA VAL A 77 -10.67 0.64 6.79
C VAL A 77 -11.12 -0.55 5.95
N VAL A 78 -11.71 -0.27 4.80
CA VAL A 78 -12.13 -1.30 3.86
C VAL A 78 -11.46 -1.08 2.51
N GLY A 79 -10.88 -2.15 1.97
CA GLY A 79 -10.29 -2.15 0.64
C GLY A 79 -11.17 -2.84 -0.37
N LEU A 80 -11.16 -2.37 -1.61
CA LEU A 80 -11.84 -2.96 -2.74
C LEU A 80 -10.87 -3.09 -3.90
N ASP A 81 -10.79 -4.28 -4.48
CA ASP A 81 -9.94 -4.54 -5.65
C ASP A 81 -10.46 -5.78 -6.38
N ILE A 82 -10.19 -5.85 -7.68
CA ILE A 82 -10.41 -7.05 -8.48
C ILE A 82 -9.32 -8.10 -8.27
N LEU A 83 -8.17 -7.69 -7.74
CA LEU A 83 -7.06 -8.57 -7.38
C LEU A 83 -7.18 -8.97 -5.91
N ASP A 84 -6.68 -10.17 -5.60
CA ASP A 84 -6.63 -10.64 -4.22
C ASP A 84 -5.65 -9.82 -3.38
N LEU A 85 -5.93 -9.79 -2.09
CA LEU A 85 -5.13 -9.08 -1.12
C LEU A 85 -4.98 -9.94 0.13
N ARG A 86 -3.74 -10.14 0.58
CA ARG A 86 -3.51 -10.85 1.83
C ARG A 86 -4.05 -10.02 3.00
N PRO A 87 -4.71 -10.66 3.98
CA PRO A 87 -5.30 -9.96 5.11
C PRO A 87 -4.32 -9.01 5.80
N ILE A 88 -4.85 -7.87 6.23
CA ILE A 88 -4.12 -6.85 6.98
C ILE A 88 -4.89 -6.63 8.28
N ALA A 89 -4.20 -6.70 9.41
CA ALA A 89 -4.82 -6.49 10.71
C ALA A 89 -5.50 -5.11 10.78
N GLY A 90 -6.71 -5.07 11.32
CA GLY A 90 -7.47 -3.83 11.46
C GLY A 90 -8.19 -3.35 10.21
N THR A 91 -8.25 -4.18 9.17
CA THR A 91 -8.92 -3.82 7.91
C THR A 91 -9.92 -4.89 7.48
N SER A 92 -10.78 -4.51 6.54
CA SER A 92 -11.72 -5.41 5.85
C SER A 92 -11.47 -5.34 4.35
N PHE A 93 -11.65 -6.48 3.70
CA PHE A 93 -11.46 -6.58 2.25
C PHE A 93 -12.49 -7.51 1.64
#